data_9127b6a55f05d1a37d3dc03697e3632f
#
_entry.id   9127b6a55f05d1a37d3dc03697e3632f
#
_cell.length_a   1.000
_cell.length_b   1.000
_cell.length_c   1.000
_cell.angle_alpha   90.00
_cell.angle_beta   90.00
_cell.angle_gamma   90.00
#
_symmetry.space_group_name_H-M   'P 1'
#
loop_
_entity.id
_entity.type
_entity.pdbx_description
1 polymer ?
#
loop_
_entity_poly.entity_id
_entity_poly.type
_entity_poly.pdbx_seq_one_letter_code
_entity_poly.pdbx_strand_id
1 'polypeptide(L)'
;MEMAREDERKTALVTAIGSFSAREVIAGCRREGMRIIGCDIYPAEWVADSADVDVCYRAPYATDETAYCAFLAEVCEKEHVDFVLPLTDVEVDVLQKWRMESMDATKESEVTAEFAPLHAVLCMSGVETIRLCRDKEKMQNFLSERGLCRTIPGRELAEVVEAEAGSGYENLSYPLVIKPVDGRSSQGLARVK
;
A
#
# COMPACT_ATOMS: atom_id res chain seq x y z
N MET A 1 4.41 2.87 44.96
CA MET A 1 5.69 2.90 44.25
C MET A 1 5.60 1.85 43.16
N GLU A 2 4.88 2.19 42.10
CA GLU A 2 4.81 1.38 40.86
C GLU A 2 4.31 2.30 39.73
N MET A 3 5.17 3.25 39.38
CA MET A 3 5.00 4.14 38.24
C MET A 3 6.15 3.96 37.27
N ALA A 4 6.31 2.75 36.75
CA ALA A 4 7.35 2.49 35.76
C ALA A 4 6.98 1.25 34.94
N ARG A 5 5.92 1.29 34.14
CA ARG A 5 5.62 0.30 33.08
C ARG A 5 4.51 0.75 32.12
N GLU A 6 4.32 2.04 31.90
CA GLU A 6 3.43 2.51 30.80
C GLU A 6 4.12 2.54 29.44
N ASP A 7 5.41 2.20 29.37
CA ASP A 7 6.27 2.47 28.21
C ASP A 7 6.83 1.21 27.53
N GLU A 8 6.18 0.06 27.65
CA GLU A 8 6.59 -1.15 26.92
C GLU A 8 5.65 -1.52 25.73
N ARG A 9 4.55 -0.78 25.53
CA ARG A 9 3.63 -1.07 24.43
C ARG A 9 4.23 -0.57 23.12
N LYS A 10 4.29 -1.46 22.13
CA LYS A 10 4.65 -1.09 20.77
C LYS A 10 3.65 -0.11 20.19
N THR A 11 4.14 0.87 19.44
CA THR A 11 3.33 1.90 18.79
C THR A 11 3.25 1.66 17.30
N ALA A 12 2.03 1.60 16.77
CA ALA A 12 1.76 1.45 15.35
C ALA A 12 1.18 2.75 14.77
N LEU A 13 1.75 3.25 13.68
CA LEU A 13 1.16 4.30 12.85
C LEU A 13 0.42 3.64 11.70
N VAL A 14 -0.91 3.76 11.70
CA VAL A 14 -1.79 3.30 10.63
C VAL A 14 -2.16 4.51 9.76
N THR A 15 -1.83 4.47 8.49
CA THR A 15 -2.14 5.58 7.56
C THR A 15 -3.49 5.37 6.88
N ALA A 16 -4.04 6.43 6.28
CA ALA A 16 -5.32 6.39 5.57
C ALA A 16 -6.42 5.64 6.36
N ILE A 17 -6.61 6.01 7.63
CA ILE A 17 -7.55 5.33 8.52
C ILE A 17 -9.02 5.46 8.09
N GLY A 18 -9.34 6.34 7.15
CA GLY A 18 -10.63 6.38 6.45
C GLY A 18 -10.78 5.38 5.31
N SER A 19 -9.75 4.55 5.05
CA SER A 19 -9.80 3.54 3.99
C SER A 19 -10.59 2.31 4.42
N PHE A 20 -11.06 1.54 3.42
CA PHE A 20 -11.87 0.36 3.64
C PHE A 20 -11.19 -0.73 4.51
N SER A 21 -9.86 -0.83 4.47
CA SER A 21 -9.08 -1.83 5.21
C SER A 21 -8.68 -1.40 6.62
N ALA A 22 -8.84 -0.13 6.98
CA ALA A 22 -8.30 0.43 8.21
C ALA A 22 -8.85 -0.23 9.47
N ARG A 23 -10.16 -0.46 9.52
CA ARG A 23 -10.83 -1.06 10.69
C ARG A 23 -10.22 -2.39 11.12
N GLU A 24 -9.96 -3.28 10.16
CA GLU A 24 -9.39 -4.60 10.46
C GLU A 24 -7.93 -4.51 10.92
N VAL A 25 -7.17 -3.58 10.35
CA VAL A 25 -5.78 -3.33 10.76
C VAL A 25 -5.74 -2.75 12.16
N ILE A 26 -6.54 -1.73 12.46
CA ILE A 26 -6.68 -1.12 13.79
C ILE A 26 -7.10 -2.19 14.83
N ALA A 27 -8.12 -2.99 14.51
CA ALA A 27 -8.56 -4.07 15.39
C ALA A 27 -7.46 -5.13 15.61
N GLY A 28 -6.64 -5.40 14.58
CA GLY A 28 -5.46 -6.27 14.70
C GLY A 28 -4.44 -5.70 15.68
N CYS A 29 -4.04 -4.46 15.51
CA CYS A 29 -3.11 -3.78 16.41
C CYS A 29 -3.63 -3.71 17.86
N ARG A 30 -4.93 -3.49 18.05
CA ARG A 30 -5.55 -3.51 19.39
C ARG A 30 -5.48 -4.89 20.04
N ARG A 31 -5.71 -5.98 19.31
CA ARG A 31 -5.56 -7.35 19.85
C ARG A 31 -4.16 -7.65 20.32
N GLU A 32 -3.16 -7.09 19.65
CA GLU A 32 -1.73 -7.20 20.05
C GLU A 32 -1.34 -6.22 21.16
N GLY A 33 -2.28 -5.46 21.71
CA GLY A 33 -2.05 -4.51 22.80
C GLY A 33 -1.24 -3.27 22.40
N MET A 34 -1.17 -2.94 21.12
CA MET A 34 -0.41 -1.79 20.62
C MET A 34 -1.11 -0.46 20.94
N ARG A 35 -0.29 0.58 21.11
CA ARG A 35 -0.74 1.96 21.00
C ARG A 35 -0.88 2.30 19.52
N ILE A 36 -1.98 2.93 19.14
CA ILE A 36 -2.31 3.18 17.72
C ILE A 36 -2.38 4.67 17.43
N ILE A 37 -1.51 5.11 16.55
CA ILE A 37 -1.56 6.42 15.94
C ILE A 37 -2.25 6.27 14.59
N GLY A 38 -3.26 7.07 14.31
CA GLY A 38 -3.94 7.10 13.02
C GLY A 38 -3.61 8.37 12.26
N CYS A 39 -3.56 8.31 10.93
CA CYS A 39 -3.59 9.52 10.12
C CYS A 39 -4.44 9.36 8.87
N ASP A 40 -5.01 10.49 8.42
CA ASP A 40 -5.80 10.57 7.19
C ASP A 40 -5.66 11.96 6.55
N ILE A 41 -5.94 12.07 5.25
CA ILE A 41 -5.99 13.37 4.56
C ILE A 41 -7.20 14.21 4.98
N TYR A 42 -8.24 13.56 5.49
CA TYR A 42 -9.44 14.20 6.02
C TYR A 42 -9.28 14.54 7.50
N PRO A 43 -10.01 15.54 8.01
CA PRO A 43 -10.04 15.83 9.42
C PRO A 43 -10.69 14.67 10.21
N ALA A 44 -10.25 14.48 11.46
CA ALA A 44 -10.64 13.34 12.30
C ALA A 44 -12.17 13.19 12.45
N GLU A 45 -12.90 14.29 12.52
CA GLU A 45 -14.37 14.32 12.62
C GLU A 45 -15.10 13.77 11.38
N TRP A 46 -14.39 13.59 10.25
CA TRP A 46 -14.95 13.02 9.02
C TRP A 46 -14.58 11.55 8.85
N VAL A 47 -13.73 11.02 9.71
CA VAL A 47 -13.22 9.65 9.63
C VAL A 47 -13.74 8.85 10.82
N ALA A 48 -14.62 7.89 10.57
CA ALA A 48 -15.26 7.10 11.63
C ALA A 48 -14.24 6.37 12.51
N ASP A 49 -13.23 5.76 11.90
CA ASP A 49 -12.22 4.96 12.60
C ASP A 49 -11.21 5.83 13.39
N SER A 50 -11.32 7.18 13.33
CA SER A 50 -10.58 8.10 14.20
C SER A 50 -10.90 7.92 15.69
N ALA A 51 -12.08 7.41 16.00
CA ALA A 51 -12.49 7.11 17.37
C ALA A 51 -11.82 5.84 17.94
N ASP A 52 -11.28 4.99 17.07
CA ASP A 52 -10.68 3.71 17.43
C ASP A 52 -9.14 3.76 17.54
N VAL A 53 -8.53 4.94 17.34
CA VAL A 53 -7.09 5.18 17.52
C VAL A 53 -6.82 6.04 18.76
N ASP A 54 -5.61 5.96 19.33
CA ASP A 54 -5.25 6.71 20.53
C ASP A 54 -4.94 8.19 20.23
N VAL A 55 -4.36 8.44 19.04
CA VAL A 55 -4.07 9.78 18.52
C VAL A 55 -4.36 9.80 17.03
N CYS A 56 -4.97 10.87 16.53
CA CYS A 56 -5.27 11.04 15.12
C CYS A 56 -4.61 12.31 14.57
N TYR A 57 -3.92 12.17 13.44
CA TYR A 57 -3.27 13.27 12.72
C TYR A 57 -3.92 13.49 11.36
N ARG A 58 -3.92 14.74 10.91
CA ARG A 58 -4.24 15.06 9.52
C ARG A 58 -2.97 15.05 8.68
N ALA A 59 -2.91 14.12 7.72
CA ALA A 59 -1.79 13.97 6.80
C ALA A 59 -1.93 14.86 5.55
N PRO A 60 -0.84 15.31 4.94
CA PRO A 60 -0.86 15.83 3.59
C PRO A 60 -1.19 14.72 2.59
N TYR A 61 -1.55 15.09 1.35
CA TYR A 61 -1.71 14.10 0.28
C TYR A 61 -0.37 13.42 -0.03
N ALA A 62 -0.39 12.10 -0.17
CA ALA A 62 0.81 11.34 -0.53
C ALA A 62 1.35 11.68 -1.93
N THR A 63 0.54 12.32 -2.80
CA THR A 63 0.99 12.88 -4.08
C THR A 63 1.94 14.06 -3.92
N ASP A 64 1.97 14.72 -2.77
CA ASP A 64 3.05 15.61 -2.35
C ASP A 64 4.07 14.81 -1.56
N GLU A 65 4.92 14.08 -2.29
CA GLU A 65 5.87 13.12 -1.73
C GLU A 65 6.74 13.75 -0.62
N THR A 66 7.23 14.97 -0.86
CA THR A 66 8.11 15.67 0.10
C THR A 66 7.39 16.00 1.40
N ALA A 67 6.20 16.59 1.31
CA ALA A 67 5.40 16.93 2.49
C ALA A 67 4.96 15.67 3.24
N TYR A 68 4.58 14.60 2.52
CA TYR A 68 4.12 13.35 3.11
C TYR A 68 5.24 12.62 3.85
N CYS A 69 6.42 12.49 3.25
CA CYS A 69 7.57 11.87 3.90
C CYS A 69 8.03 12.64 5.14
N ALA A 70 8.10 13.98 5.06
CA ALA A 70 8.45 14.83 6.19
C ALA A 70 7.42 14.70 7.34
N PHE A 71 6.13 14.67 7.02
CA PHE A 71 5.06 14.45 7.99
C PHE A 71 5.20 13.10 8.71
N LEU A 72 5.45 12.02 7.97
CA LEU A 72 5.61 10.70 8.56
C LEU A 72 6.83 10.65 9.49
N ALA A 73 7.97 11.24 9.09
CA ALA A 73 9.16 11.30 9.92
C ALA A 73 8.89 12.07 11.24
N GLU A 74 8.23 13.23 11.16
CA GLU A 74 7.84 14.02 12.34
C GLU A 74 6.93 13.24 13.29
N VAL A 75 5.90 12.58 12.76
CA VAL A 75 4.97 11.79 13.58
C VAL A 75 5.65 10.58 14.20
N CYS A 76 6.50 9.88 13.43
CA CYS A 76 7.24 8.72 13.95
C CYS A 76 8.17 9.10 15.10
N GLU A 77 8.91 10.20 14.96
CA GLU A 77 9.78 10.71 16.01
C GLU A 77 8.99 11.13 17.26
N LYS A 78 7.95 11.95 17.06
CA LYS A 78 7.14 12.50 18.15
C LYS A 78 6.40 11.45 18.95
N GLU A 79 5.85 10.44 18.28
CA GLU A 79 5.01 9.41 18.89
C GLU A 79 5.77 8.12 19.24
N HIS A 80 7.07 8.10 18.97
CA HIS A 80 7.94 6.92 19.15
C HIS A 80 7.36 5.68 18.48
N VAL A 81 7.08 5.79 17.17
CA VAL A 81 6.44 4.75 16.37
C VAL A 81 7.41 3.60 16.14
N ASP A 82 6.98 2.36 16.41
CA ASP A 82 7.74 1.15 16.07
C ASP A 82 7.41 0.60 14.69
N PHE A 83 6.14 0.74 14.25
CA PHE A 83 5.64 0.17 13.00
C PHE A 83 4.80 1.18 12.21
N VAL A 84 5.08 1.31 10.92
CA VAL A 84 4.26 2.11 9.98
C VAL A 84 3.53 1.17 9.03
N LEU A 85 2.20 1.25 8.99
CA LEU A 85 1.32 0.42 8.18
C LEU A 85 0.60 1.27 7.13
N PRO A 86 1.15 1.39 5.91
CA PRO A 86 0.51 2.11 4.82
C PRO A 86 -0.65 1.29 4.24
N LEU A 87 -1.82 1.91 4.05
CA LEU A 87 -3.03 1.22 3.63
C LEU A 87 -3.47 1.53 2.20
N THR A 88 -2.88 2.50 1.54
CA THR A 88 -3.25 2.85 0.16
C THR A 88 -2.12 2.65 -0.83
N ASP A 89 -2.49 2.35 -2.07
CA ASP A 89 -1.53 2.18 -3.17
C ASP A 89 -0.63 3.40 -3.38
N VAL A 90 -1.17 4.62 -3.21
CA VAL A 90 -0.40 5.87 -3.38
C VAL A 90 0.68 5.98 -2.34
N GLU A 91 0.34 5.68 -1.08
CA GLU A 91 1.29 5.70 0.04
C GLU A 91 2.38 4.65 -0.16
N VAL A 92 1.98 3.44 -0.56
CA VAL A 92 2.94 2.36 -0.85
C VAL A 92 3.89 2.75 -1.98
N ASP A 93 3.41 3.38 -3.06
CA ASP A 93 4.23 3.82 -4.18
C ASP A 93 5.28 4.87 -3.72
N VAL A 94 4.86 5.86 -2.93
CA VAL A 94 5.75 6.91 -2.38
C VAL A 94 6.76 6.34 -1.41
N LEU A 95 6.32 5.51 -0.47
CA LEU A 95 7.20 4.92 0.55
C LEU A 95 8.19 3.92 -0.06
N GLN A 96 7.78 3.18 -1.10
CA GLN A 96 8.69 2.32 -1.84
C GLN A 96 9.80 3.13 -2.52
N LYS A 97 9.45 4.24 -3.18
CA LYS A 97 10.41 5.15 -3.81
C LYS A 97 11.38 5.70 -2.77
N TRP A 98 10.87 6.23 -1.67
CA TRP A 98 11.67 6.75 -0.57
C TRP A 98 12.60 5.68 0.03
N ARG A 99 12.10 4.46 0.25
CA ARG A 99 12.91 3.34 0.70
C ARG A 99 14.06 3.04 -0.26
N MET A 100 13.80 3.00 -1.57
CA MET A 100 14.84 2.76 -2.59
C MET A 100 15.90 3.86 -2.64
N GLU A 101 15.50 5.13 -2.50
CA GLU A 101 16.42 6.28 -2.51
C GLU A 101 17.27 6.35 -1.23
N SER A 102 16.76 5.83 -0.11
CA SER A 102 17.42 5.86 1.20
C SER A 102 18.30 4.63 1.46
N MET A 103 18.16 3.57 0.67
CA MET A 103 18.93 2.35 0.86
C MET A 103 20.29 2.47 0.16
N ASP A 104 21.35 2.22 0.94
CA ASP A 104 22.66 1.92 0.39
C ASP A 104 22.56 0.61 -0.41
N ALA A 105 22.99 0.60 -1.68
CA ALA A 105 22.81 -0.48 -2.66
C ALA A 105 23.35 -1.86 -2.23
N THR A 106 23.94 -1.96 -1.04
CA THR A 106 24.55 -3.18 -0.48
C THR A 106 23.67 -3.95 0.50
N LYS A 107 22.51 -3.41 0.89
CA LYS A 107 21.58 -4.08 1.83
C LYS A 107 20.23 -4.30 1.19
N GLU A 108 20.10 -5.38 0.42
CA GLU A 108 18.79 -5.94 0.06
C GLU A 108 18.06 -6.32 1.35
N SER A 109 16.98 -5.63 1.61
CA SER A 109 16.32 -5.51 2.89
C SER A 109 15.63 -6.79 3.34
N GLU A 110 15.87 -7.13 4.57
CA GLU A 110 14.88 -7.86 5.36
C GLU A 110 13.64 -6.98 5.53
N VAL A 111 12.47 -7.51 5.16
CA VAL A 111 11.16 -6.82 5.22
C VAL A 111 10.82 -6.33 6.63
N THR A 112 11.53 -6.86 7.64
CA THR A 112 11.36 -6.55 9.06
C THR A 112 12.42 -5.58 9.61
N ALA A 113 13.35 -5.09 8.77
CA ALA A 113 14.37 -4.14 9.22
C ALA A 113 13.77 -2.75 9.45
N GLU A 114 14.31 -2.06 10.45
CA GLU A 114 14.00 -0.65 10.70
C GLU A 114 14.34 0.20 9.47
N PHE A 115 13.40 1.03 9.05
CA PHE A 115 13.62 2.02 8.00
C PHE A 115 14.21 3.27 8.64
N ALA A 116 15.51 3.49 8.45
CA ALA A 116 16.27 4.53 9.15
C ALA A 116 15.65 5.95 9.12
N PRO A 117 15.08 6.44 7.98
CA PRO A 117 14.44 7.76 7.97
C PRO A 117 13.22 7.89 8.88
N LEU A 118 12.58 6.79 9.28
CA LEU A 118 11.43 6.78 10.17
C LEU A 118 11.76 6.28 11.57
N HIS A 119 12.94 5.70 11.78
CA HIS A 119 13.29 4.95 13.01
C HIS A 119 12.24 3.91 13.40
N ALA A 120 11.55 3.34 12.39
CA ALA A 120 10.44 2.41 12.55
C ALA A 120 10.47 1.34 11.47
N VAL A 121 9.82 0.20 11.71
CA VAL A 121 9.63 -0.84 10.71
C VAL A 121 8.54 -0.41 9.72
N LEU A 122 8.88 -0.31 8.45
CA LEU A 122 7.92 -0.03 7.38
C LEU A 122 7.25 -1.32 6.94
N CYS A 123 6.01 -1.55 7.41
CA CYS A 123 5.24 -2.77 7.18
C CYS A 123 4.67 -2.82 5.77
N MET A 124 5.51 -3.11 4.79
CA MET A 124 5.13 -3.29 3.40
C MET A 124 6.01 -4.35 2.72
N SER A 125 5.51 -4.91 1.65
CA SER A 125 6.23 -5.95 0.88
C SER A 125 7.56 -5.43 0.31
N GLY A 126 8.42 -6.35 -0.09
CA GLY A 126 9.65 -6.03 -0.82
C GLY A 126 9.36 -5.41 -2.19
N VAL A 127 10.34 -4.69 -2.73
CA VAL A 127 10.24 -3.90 -3.97
C VAL A 127 9.74 -4.73 -5.14
N GLU A 128 10.29 -5.92 -5.34
CA GLU A 128 9.91 -6.79 -6.46
C GLU A 128 8.46 -7.30 -6.34
N THR A 129 8.01 -7.60 -5.12
CA THR A 129 6.61 -7.98 -4.88
C THR A 129 5.66 -6.83 -5.19
N ILE A 130 6.00 -5.61 -4.75
CA ILE A 130 5.17 -4.43 -5.05
C ILE A 130 5.12 -4.19 -6.55
N ARG A 131 6.25 -4.20 -7.24
CA ARG A 131 6.31 -4.03 -8.71
C ARG A 131 5.49 -5.07 -9.45
N LEU A 132 5.57 -6.33 -9.02
CA LEU A 132 4.78 -7.41 -9.60
C LEU A 132 3.27 -7.18 -9.38
N CYS A 133 2.86 -6.89 -8.16
CA CYS A 133 1.45 -6.74 -7.81
C CYS A 133 0.81 -5.46 -8.38
N ARG A 134 1.62 -4.42 -8.63
CA ARG A 134 1.15 -3.17 -9.26
C ARG A 134 0.84 -3.33 -10.74
N ASP A 135 1.50 -4.25 -11.41
CA ASP A 135 1.32 -4.55 -12.83
C ASP A 135 0.42 -5.78 -13.01
N LYS A 136 -0.83 -5.54 -13.41
CA LYS A 136 -1.83 -6.62 -13.50
C LYS A 136 -1.50 -7.67 -14.54
N GLU A 137 -0.79 -7.29 -15.59
CA GLU A 137 -0.38 -8.22 -16.64
C GLU A 137 0.77 -9.09 -16.15
N LYS A 138 1.83 -8.49 -15.63
CA LYS A 138 2.96 -9.25 -15.04
C LYS A 138 2.49 -10.18 -13.93
N MET A 139 1.58 -9.72 -13.08
CA MET A 139 1.00 -10.54 -12.02
C MET A 139 0.24 -11.74 -12.59
N GLN A 140 -0.57 -11.53 -13.63
CA GLN A 140 -1.33 -12.58 -14.28
C GLN A 140 -0.41 -13.61 -14.95
N ASN A 141 0.61 -13.15 -15.68
CA ASN A 141 1.60 -14.01 -16.34
C ASN A 141 2.37 -14.83 -15.30
N PHE A 142 2.85 -14.19 -14.22
CA PHE A 142 3.53 -14.85 -13.12
C PHE A 142 2.69 -15.99 -12.51
N LEU A 143 1.41 -15.75 -12.25
CA LEU A 143 0.51 -16.76 -11.68
C LEU A 143 0.23 -17.89 -12.65
N SER A 144 0.04 -17.57 -13.92
CA SER A 144 -0.23 -18.55 -14.99
C SER A 144 0.96 -19.46 -15.26
N GLU A 145 2.15 -18.90 -15.43
CA GLU A 145 3.40 -19.64 -15.72
C GLU A 145 3.77 -20.63 -14.59
N ARG A 146 3.44 -20.27 -13.36
CA ARG A 146 3.70 -21.11 -12.18
C ARG A 146 2.56 -22.07 -11.85
N GLY A 147 1.46 -22.02 -12.56
CA GLY A 147 0.30 -22.87 -12.30
C GLY A 147 -0.31 -22.68 -10.90
N LEU A 148 -0.14 -21.51 -10.28
CA LEU A 148 -0.59 -21.22 -8.92
C LEU A 148 -2.09 -21.06 -8.82
N CYS A 149 -2.73 -20.56 -9.87
CA CYS A 149 -4.17 -20.46 -9.95
C CYS A 149 -4.64 -20.35 -11.41
N ARG A 150 -5.94 -20.50 -11.62
CA ARG A 150 -6.56 -20.23 -12.92
C ARG A 150 -6.64 -18.71 -13.12
N THR A 151 -6.02 -18.22 -14.18
CA THR A 151 -6.08 -16.81 -14.56
C THR A 151 -7.22 -16.54 -15.55
N ILE A 152 -7.69 -15.29 -15.57
CA ILE A 152 -8.66 -14.84 -16.58
C ILE A 152 -7.88 -14.54 -17.87
N PRO A 153 -8.28 -15.08 -19.05
CA PRO A 153 -7.63 -14.76 -20.30
C PRO A 153 -7.62 -13.25 -20.55
N GLY A 154 -6.48 -12.71 -20.93
CA GLY A 154 -6.31 -11.30 -21.25
C GLY A 154 -5.14 -11.08 -22.18
N ARG A 155 -5.09 -9.91 -22.81
CA ARG A 155 -4.00 -9.47 -23.68
C ARG A 155 -3.81 -7.97 -23.56
N GLU A 156 -2.63 -7.49 -23.85
CA GLU A 156 -2.38 -6.06 -24.00
C GLU A 156 -3.14 -5.49 -25.21
N LEU A 157 -3.69 -4.29 -25.03
CA LEU A 157 -4.42 -3.62 -26.10
C LEU A 157 -3.51 -3.31 -27.31
N ALA A 158 -2.23 -3.02 -27.06
CA ALA A 158 -1.25 -2.78 -28.11
C ALA A 158 -1.08 -4.01 -29.02
N GLU A 159 -0.94 -5.21 -28.45
CA GLU A 159 -0.85 -6.46 -29.19
C GLU A 159 -2.10 -6.72 -30.04
N VAL A 160 -3.27 -6.36 -29.49
CA VAL A 160 -4.55 -6.53 -30.18
C VAL A 160 -4.71 -5.58 -31.35
N VAL A 161 -4.22 -4.34 -31.23
CA VAL A 161 -4.30 -3.32 -32.27
C VAL A 161 -3.27 -3.56 -33.37
N GLU A 162 -2.10 -4.08 -33.06
CA GLU A 162 -1.04 -4.40 -34.01
C GLU A 162 -1.28 -5.71 -34.77
N ALA A 163 -2.09 -6.60 -34.22
CA ALA A 163 -2.47 -7.84 -34.90
C ALA A 163 -3.32 -7.57 -36.17
N GLU A 164 -3.13 -8.39 -37.20
CA GLU A 164 -4.02 -8.33 -38.38
C GLU A 164 -5.49 -8.48 -37.96
N ALA A 165 -6.37 -7.76 -38.62
CA ALA A 165 -7.79 -7.73 -38.28
C ALA A 165 -8.37 -9.16 -38.17
N GLY A 166 -8.70 -9.56 -36.97
CA GLY A 166 -9.26 -10.85 -36.60
C GLY A 166 -8.34 -11.85 -35.90
N SER A 167 -7.03 -11.61 -35.80
CA SER A 167 -6.08 -12.56 -35.18
C SER A 167 -5.73 -12.27 -33.71
N GLY A 168 -5.96 -11.06 -33.23
CA GLY A 168 -5.60 -10.66 -31.85
C GLY A 168 -6.56 -11.13 -30.75
N TYR A 169 -7.69 -11.71 -31.09
CA TYR A 169 -8.79 -12.02 -30.14
C TYR A 169 -9.10 -13.51 -30.00
N GLU A 170 -8.34 -14.40 -30.61
CA GLU A 170 -8.69 -15.82 -30.77
C GLU A 170 -9.07 -16.56 -29.49
N ASN A 171 -8.62 -16.05 -28.33
CA ASN A 171 -8.92 -16.62 -27.02
C ASN A 171 -9.79 -15.71 -26.13
N LEU A 172 -10.34 -14.62 -26.69
CA LEU A 172 -11.18 -13.67 -25.97
C LEU A 172 -12.61 -13.73 -26.49
N SER A 173 -13.58 -13.71 -25.59
CA SER A 173 -15.01 -13.70 -25.94
C SER A 173 -15.70 -12.50 -25.31
N TYR A 174 -16.65 -11.90 -26.06
CA TYR A 174 -17.49 -10.83 -25.53
C TYR A 174 -18.44 -11.33 -24.43
N PRO A 175 -18.74 -10.50 -23.41
CA PRO A 175 -18.29 -9.12 -23.22
C PRO A 175 -16.86 -9.05 -22.71
N LEU A 176 -16.10 -8.04 -23.15
CA LEU A 176 -14.73 -7.78 -22.71
C LEU A 176 -14.67 -6.61 -21.72
N VAL A 177 -13.63 -6.60 -20.92
CA VAL A 177 -13.29 -5.49 -20.01
C VAL A 177 -11.89 -4.99 -20.36
N ILE A 178 -11.80 -3.69 -20.64
CA ILE A 178 -10.54 -2.98 -20.82
C ILE A 178 -10.25 -2.25 -19.51
N LYS A 179 -9.02 -2.37 -19.02
CA LYS A 179 -8.57 -1.70 -17.79
C LYS A 179 -7.11 -1.30 -17.90
N PRO A 180 -6.67 -0.19 -17.28
CA PRO A 180 -5.26 0.14 -17.17
C PRO A 180 -4.48 -0.96 -16.44
N VAL A 181 -3.25 -1.23 -16.88
CA VAL A 181 -2.38 -2.25 -16.28
C VAL A 181 -2.05 -1.89 -14.84
N ASP A 182 -1.73 -0.62 -14.58
CA ASP A 182 -1.36 -0.05 -13.28
C ASP A 182 -2.50 0.70 -12.57
N GLY A 183 -3.70 0.71 -13.17
CA GLY A 183 -4.86 1.44 -12.64
C GLY A 183 -5.36 0.91 -11.29
N ARG A 184 -5.98 1.79 -10.50
CA ARG A 184 -6.56 1.51 -9.19
C ARG A 184 -8.02 1.99 -9.12
N SER A 185 -8.77 1.48 -8.12
CA SER A 185 -10.16 1.90 -7.83
C SER A 185 -11.09 1.91 -9.05
N SER A 186 -10.91 0.96 -9.96
CA SER A 186 -11.67 0.85 -11.23
C SER A 186 -11.56 2.08 -12.15
N GLN A 187 -10.60 2.97 -11.94
CA GLN A 187 -10.35 4.09 -12.84
C GLN A 187 -9.91 3.60 -14.21
N GLY A 188 -10.46 4.20 -15.27
CA GLY A 188 -10.15 3.84 -16.65
C GLY A 188 -10.72 2.48 -17.10
N LEU A 189 -11.62 1.85 -16.32
CA LEU A 189 -12.27 0.61 -16.70
C LEU A 189 -13.37 0.87 -17.75
N ALA A 190 -13.33 0.14 -18.85
CA ALA A 190 -14.36 0.16 -19.87
C ALA A 190 -14.88 -1.25 -20.16
N ARG A 191 -16.16 -1.36 -20.49
CA ARG A 191 -16.80 -2.60 -20.95
C ARG A 191 -17.11 -2.51 -22.42
N VAL A 192 -16.67 -3.50 -23.18
CA VAL A 192 -16.96 -3.66 -24.60
C VAL A 192 -17.97 -4.81 -24.75
N LYS A 193 -19.05 -4.56 -25.49
CA LYS A 193 -20.12 -5.52 -25.73
C LYS A 193 -20.03 -6.07 -27.16
#